data_ada5f7b1ae7c037581564bca853d9f5e
#
_entry.id   ada5f7b1ae7c037581564bca853d9f5e
#
_cell.length_a   1.000
_cell.length_b   1.000
_cell.length_c   1.000
_cell.angle_alpha   90.00
_cell.angle_beta   90.00
_cell.angle_gamma   90.00
#
_symmetry.space_group_name_H-M   'P 1'
#
loop_
_entity.id
_entity.type
_entity.pdbx_description
1 polymer ?
#
loop_
_entity_poly.entity_id
_entity_poly.type
_entity_poly.pdbx_seq_one_letter_code
_entity_poly.pdbx_strand_id
1 'polypeptide(L)'
;MGIPFNNAFRETQMLKGKFDKSKLPSRHVTEGPARAPHRSYYYAMGMTEEEIHQPLVGVATCWNEAAPCNIALNRQAQSVKVGVKAAFGTPREFTTITVTDGIAMGHEGMRSSLASREAIADTVELTMRGHCYDAIVGLAGCDKSLPGMMMAMIRLNVPSVFLYGGSILPGRTPQGAAVPAEYANRDLTVQDMFEAVGHQQNGTMTEAELEVLERVACPSAGACGGQFTANTMACVSEAIGLALPNSAGAPAPYESRDEYAKASGVAVMNLIDKNICARDIVTRKSLENAARIVACTGGSTNAGLHLPAMAHEAGIDFFLQDVCDIFRETPYFVDLKPGGAYVAKDLYEVGGVPVVMKELRKAGLIHEDCLTSTGYSIGEELDKIDLEADGKVIYPIETPITKTGGVVGLTGNIAPEGAIVKVAGMEAQHQIFTGPARIYECEQDAFEAVQNRTYDEGDVFVIRNEGPSG
;
A
#
# COMPACT_ATOMS: atom_id res chain seq x y z
N MET A 1 2.94 9.37 20.02
CA MET A 1 2.97 8.48 21.23
C MET A 1 3.02 7.05 20.73
N GLY A 2 4.10 6.32 21.05
CA GLY A 2 4.35 5.00 20.48
C GLY A 2 3.44 3.93 21.06
N ILE A 3 2.94 3.06 20.19
CA ILE A 3 2.41 1.76 20.59
C ILE A 3 3.50 1.06 21.40
N PRO A 4 3.20 0.42 22.55
CA PRO A 4 4.21 -0.19 23.39
C PRO A 4 4.80 -1.44 22.71
N PHE A 5 5.86 -1.27 21.95
CA PHE A 5 6.68 -2.37 21.37
C PHE A 5 7.34 -3.27 22.45
N ASN A 6 7.30 -2.86 23.72
CA ASN A 6 7.95 -3.57 24.81
C ASN A 6 7.43 -5.00 25.07
N ASN A 7 6.21 -5.33 24.65
CA ASN A 7 5.67 -6.70 24.83
C ASN A 7 6.18 -7.67 23.76
N ALA A 8 6.39 -7.23 22.52
CA ALA A 8 6.86 -8.09 21.44
C ALA A 8 8.25 -8.71 21.74
N PHE A 9 9.13 -7.97 22.43
CA PHE A 9 10.45 -8.48 22.81
C PHE A 9 10.46 -9.44 23.99
N ARG A 10 9.49 -9.36 24.90
CA ARG A 10 9.37 -10.36 25.99
C ARG A 10 8.87 -11.71 25.47
N GLU A 11 8.05 -11.70 24.42
CA GLU A 11 7.54 -12.91 23.77
C GLU A 11 8.61 -13.65 22.95
N THR A 12 9.64 -12.96 22.43
CA THR A 12 10.70 -13.59 21.61
C THR A 12 11.49 -14.66 22.35
N GLN A 13 11.76 -14.48 23.64
CA GLN A 13 12.46 -15.48 24.46
C GLN A 13 11.67 -16.80 24.56
N MET A 14 10.35 -16.75 24.41
CA MET A 14 9.49 -17.94 24.45
C MET A 14 9.54 -18.75 23.15
N LEU A 15 10.11 -18.21 22.06
CA LEU A 15 10.23 -18.90 20.78
C LEU A 15 11.50 -19.75 20.67
N LYS A 16 12.44 -19.62 21.61
CA LYS A 16 13.68 -20.40 21.61
C LYS A 16 13.41 -21.89 21.67
N GLY A 17 13.84 -22.62 20.62
CA GLY A 17 13.71 -24.08 20.56
C GLY A 17 12.28 -24.59 20.25
N LYS A 18 11.32 -23.71 19.91
CA LYS A 18 9.93 -24.12 19.60
C LYS A 18 9.73 -24.66 18.19
N PHE A 19 10.60 -24.31 17.26
CA PHE A 19 10.39 -24.63 15.85
C PHE A 19 10.79 -26.06 15.54
N ASP A 20 9.85 -26.88 15.10
CA ASP A 20 10.08 -28.21 14.60
C ASP A 20 10.42 -28.16 13.10
N LYS A 21 11.72 -28.16 12.80
CA LYS A 21 12.25 -28.08 11.41
C LYS A 21 11.66 -29.14 10.49
N SER A 22 11.30 -30.32 11.02
CA SER A 22 10.74 -31.43 10.22
C SER A 22 9.38 -31.08 9.58
N LYS A 23 8.69 -30.07 10.12
CA LYS A 23 7.39 -29.59 9.60
C LYS A 23 7.52 -28.43 8.62
N LEU A 24 8.71 -27.84 8.51
CA LEU A 24 8.95 -26.66 7.70
C LEU A 24 9.40 -27.02 6.28
N PRO A 25 9.02 -26.26 5.22
CA PRO A 25 9.48 -26.45 3.85
C PRO A 25 11.00 -26.52 3.71
N SER A 26 11.73 -25.71 4.46
CA SER A 26 13.18 -25.63 4.39
C SER A 26 13.91 -26.91 4.79
N ARG A 27 13.23 -27.87 5.46
CA ARG A 27 13.80 -29.22 5.69
C ARG A 27 14.29 -29.87 4.39
N HIS A 28 13.66 -29.57 3.26
CA HIS A 28 14.02 -30.13 1.97
C HIS A 28 15.39 -29.69 1.45
N VAL A 29 15.97 -28.63 2.03
CA VAL A 29 17.29 -28.12 1.68
C VAL A 29 18.28 -28.13 2.85
N THR A 30 17.80 -28.41 4.09
CA THR A 30 18.66 -28.38 5.27
C THR A 30 18.84 -29.75 5.95
N GLU A 31 17.87 -30.67 5.89
CA GLU A 31 17.87 -31.85 6.73
C GLU A 31 18.33 -33.11 6.02
N GLY A 32 19.08 -33.95 6.75
CA GLY A 32 19.53 -35.26 6.34
C GLY A 32 20.83 -35.27 5.50
N PRO A 33 21.47 -36.46 5.33
CA PRO A 33 22.77 -36.57 4.65
C PRO A 33 22.72 -36.18 3.18
N ALA A 34 21.61 -36.44 2.46
CA ALA A 34 21.45 -36.09 1.06
C ALA A 34 21.42 -34.55 0.82
N ARG A 35 21.32 -33.75 1.85
CA ARG A 35 21.34 -32.27 1.80
C ARG A 35 22.70 -31.67 2.14
N ALA A 36 23.73 -32.47 2.34
CA ALA A 36 25.08 -31.99 2.54
C ALA A 36 25.57 -30.99 1.44
N PRO A 37 25.31 -31.24 0.13
CA PRO A 37 25.66 -30.24 -0.89
C PRO A 37 24.98 -28.90 -0.71
N HIS A 38 23.70 -28.88 -0.32
CA HIS A 38 22.95 -27.63 -0.04
C HIS A 38 23.56 -26.90 1.16
N ARG A 39 23.84 -27.61 2.26
CA ARG A 39 24.49 -27.02 3.44
C ARG A 39 25.88 -26.47 3.14
N SER A 40 26.62 -27.10 2.20
CA SER A 40 27.91 -26.57 1.75
C SER A 40 27.79 -25.18 1.16
N TYR A 41 26.72 -24.91 0.38
CA TYR A 41 26.45 -23.55 -0.11
C TYR A 41 26.09 -22.59 1.03
N TYR A 42 25.28 -23.04 2.01
CA TYR A 42 24.96 -22.21 3.17
C TYR A 42 26.20 -21.84 3.99
N TYR A 43 27.11 -22.77 4.23
CA TYR A 43 28.41 -22.49 4.87
C TYR A 43 29.26 -21.53 4.03
N ALA A 44 29.26 -21.67 2.70
CA ALA A 44 29.97 -20.75 1.81
C ALA A 44 29.42 -19.31 1.89
N MET A 45 28.13 -19.15 2.22
CA MET A 45 27.50 -17.85 2.50
C MET A 45 27.72 -17.36 3.94
N GLY A 46 28.52 -18.04 4.75
CA GLY A 46 28.83 -17.66 6.13
C GLY A 46 27.75 -18.02 7.16
N MET A 47 26.80 -18.89 6.83
CA MET A 47 25.81 -19.35 7.81
C MET A 47 26.43 -20.33 8.79
N THR A 48 26.02 -20.20 10.06
CA THR A 48 26.35 -21.18 11.09
C THR A 48 25.45 -22.41 11.01
N GLU A 49 25.86 -23.50 11.67
CA GLU A 49 25.03 -24.69 11.77
C GLU A 49 23.67 -24.40 12.43
N GLU A 50 23.68 -23.57 13.49
CA GLU A 50 22.44 -23.15 14.14
C GLU A 50 21.51 -22.39 13.18
N GLU A 51 22.02 -21.42 12.42
CA GLU A 51 21.23 -20.66 11.43
C GLU A 51 20.65 -21.55 10.31
N ILE A 52 21.35 -22.60 9.88
CA ILE A 52 20.88 -23.55 8.87
C ILE A 52 19.64 -24.32 9.37
N HIS A 53 19.62 -24.68 10.65
CA HIS A 53 18.56 -25.46 11.26
C HIS A 53 17.41 -24.62 11.85
N GLN A 54 17.53 -23.29 11.86
CA GLN A 54 16.42 -22.38 12.17
C GLN A 54 15.41 -22.26 10.99
N PRO A 55 14.19 -21.76 11.21
CA PRO A 55 13.29 -21.40 10.11
C PRO A 55 13.93 -20.40 9.16
N LEU A 56 13.87 -20.67 7.85
CA LEU A 56 14.38 -19.76 6.82
C LEU A 56 13.29 -18.78 6.38
N VAL A 57 13.47 -17.50 6.66
CA VAL A 57 12.49 -16.47 6.35
C VAL A 57 12.94 -15.65 5.14
N GLY A 58 12.15 -15.66 4.07
CA GLY A 58 12.36 -14.78 2.93
C GLY A 58 12.06 -13.33 3.31
N VAL A 59 13.00 -12.41 3.05
CA VAL A 59 12.80 -10.97 3.15
C VAL A 59 12.80 -10.42 1.74
N ALA A 60 11.60 -10.34 1.16
CA ALA A 60 11.42 -9.89 -0.22
C ALA A 60 11.32 -8.37 -0.28
N THR A 61 12.11 -7.72 -1.12
CA THR A 61 12.06 -6.27 -1.28
C THR A 61 11.88 -5.86 -2.73
N CYS A 62 11.16 -4.75 -2.96
CA CYS A 62 11.11 -4.06 -4.23
C CYS A 62 12.15 -2.92 -4.29
N TRP A 63 13.27 -3.06 -3.57
CA TRP A 63 14.32 -2.04 -3.52
C TRP A 63 14.95 -1.81 -4.89
N ASN A 64 15.05 -0.55 -5.24
CA ASN A 64 15.87 -0.04 -6.35
C ASN A 64 16.10 1.46 -6.18
N GLU A 65 16.92 2.05 -7.04
CA GLU A 65 17.23 3.48 -7.05
C GLU A 65 16.38 4.27 -8.07
N ALA A 66 15.35 3.65 -8.66
CA ALA A 66 14.55 4.26 -9.71
C ALA A 66 13.55 5.31 -9.18
N ALA A 67 13.20 5.26 -7.89
CA ALA A 67 12.20 6.17 -7.33
C ALA A 67 12.31 6.32 -5.82
N PRO A 68 11.86 7.47 -5.26
CA PRO A 68 11.92 7.73 -3.82
C PRO A 68 11.15 6.70 -2.97
N CYS A 69 10.11 6.07 -3.51
CA CYS A 69 9.32 5.06 -2.81
C CYS A 69 10.11 3.76 -2.53
N ASN A 70 11.22 3.50 -3.25
CA ASN A 70 11.95 2.25 -3.16
C ASN A 70 13.32 2.37 -2.47
N ILE A 71 13.95 3.55 -2.49
CA ILE A 71 15.32 3.74 -2.01
C ILE A 71 15.52 3.44 -0.52
N ALA A 72 14.48 3.54 0.31
CA ALA A 72 14.55 3.26 1.74
C ALA A 72 14.33 1.77 2.10
N LEU A 73 13.86 0.94 1.15
CA LEU A 73 13.49 -0.44 1.42
C LEU A 73 14.70 -1.31 1.83
N ASN A 74 15.89 -1.02 1.31
CA ASN A 74 17.11 -1.70 1.72
C ASN A 74 17.38 -1.53 3.22
N ARG A 75 17.34 -0.29 3.73
CA ARG A 75 17.53 0.00 5.17
C ARG A 75 16.47 -0.74 6.01
N GLN A 76 15.22 -0.70 5.59
CA GLN A 76 14.12 -1.34 6.30
C GLN A 76 14.26 -2.87 6.30
N ALA A 77 14.76 -3.48 5.23
CA ALA A 77 15.03 -4.90 5.18
C ALA A 77 16.08 -5.33 6.23
N GLN A 78 17.10 -4.48 6.51
CA GLN A 78 18.06 -4.77 7.58
C GLN A 78 17.36 -4.80 8.95
N SER A 79 16.44 -3.88 9.21
CA SER A 79 15.64 -3.85 10.45
C SER A 79 14.74 -5.08 10.58
N VAL A 80 14.09 -5.53 9.49
CA VAL A 80 13.35 -6.80 9.47
C VAL A 80 14.24 -7.98 9.84
N LYS A 81 15.44 -8.06 9.26
CA LYS A 81 16.39 -9.15 9.54
C LYS A 81 16.82 -9.17 11.00
N VAL A 82 16.94 -8.01 11.64
CA VAL A 82 17.19 -7.93 13.10
C VAL A 82 16.04 -8.55 13.88
N GLY A 83 14.79 -8.25 13.51
CA GLY A 83 13.60 -8.82 14.14
C GLY A 83 13.51 -10.34 14.00
N VAL A 84 13.72 -10.87 12.79
CA VAL A 84 13.71 -12.32 12.52
C VAL A 84 14.78 -13.03 13.35
N LYS A 85 16.02 -12.51 13.37
CA LYS A 85 17.11 -13.10 14.17
C LYS A 85 16.83 -13.06 15.67
N ALA A 86 16.27 -11.96 16.19
CA ALA A 86 15.88 -11.84 17.58
C ALA A 86 14.84 -12.88 18.01
N ALA A 87 14.03 -13.36 17.07
CA ALA A 87 12.99 -14.36 17.27
C ALA A 87 13.41 -15.78 16.81
N PHE A 88 14.71 -16.04 16.69
CA PHE A 88 15.30 -17.35 16.37
C PHE A 88 14.95 -17.88 14.94
N GLY A 89 14.88 -16.97 13.97
CA GLY A 89 14.79 -17.29 12.56
C GLY A 89 16.02 -16.84 11.79
N THR A 90 16.22 -17.40 10.60
CA THR A 90 17.32 -17.05 9.70
C THR A 90 16.78 -16.30 8.48
N PRO A 91 16.96 -14.97 8.41
CA PRO A 91 16.44 -14.18 7.30
C PRO A 91 17.28 -14.34 6.04
N ARG A 92 16.61 -14.43 4.88
CA ARG A 92 17.21 -14.45 3.54
C ARG A 92 16.62 -13.36 2.68
N GLU A 93 17.37 -12.30 2.47
CA GLU A 93 16.95 -11.16 1.65
C GLU A 93 17.10 -11.45 0.17
N PHE A 94 16.11 -11.05 -0.61
CA PHE A 94 16.16 -11.03 -2.06
C PHE A 94 15.30 -9.90 -2.63
N THR A 95 15.56 -9.51 -3.87
CA THR A 95 14.85 -8.40 -4.52
C THR A 95 13.99 -8.89 -5.67
N THR A 96 12.89 -8.17 -5.89
CA THR A 96 12.07 -8.24 -7.10
C THR A 96 12.03 -6.86 -7.77
N ILE A 97 11.44 -6.81 -8.96
CA ILE A 97 11.31 -5.57 -9.73
C ILE A 97 10.28 -4.61 -9.10
N THR A 98 10.32 -3.35 -9.55
CA THR A 98 9.19 -2.43 -9.47
C THR A 98 9.26 -1.42 -10.63
N VAL A 99 8.10 -1.05 -11.14
CA VAL A 99 7.93 0.11 -12.02
C VAL A 99 7.20 1.18 -11.21
N THR A 100 7.72 2.40 -11.22
CA THR A 100 7.15 3.51 -10.45
C THR A 100 6.23 4.33 -11.35
N ASP A 101 4.94 4.33 -11.03
CA ASP A 101 3.92 5.06 -11.79
C ASP A 101 4.28 6.54 -11.96
N GLY A 102 4.76 7.20 -10.90
CA GLY A 102 5.13 8.61 -10.94
C GLY A 102 6.26 8.96 -11.91
N ILE A 103 7.13 8.01 -12.26
CA ILE A 103 8.18 8.17 -13.27
C ILE A 103 7.71 7.67 -14.64
N ALA A 104 6.84 6.67 -14.67
CA ALA A 104 6.37 6.03 -15.89
C ALA A 104 5.19 6.76 -16.56
N MET A 105 4.46 7.62 -15.82
CA MET A 105 3.26 8.28 -16.31
C MET A 105 3.56 9.30 -17.41
N GLY A 106 2.63 9.44 -18.38
CA GLY A 106 2.75 10.39 -19.49
C GLY A 106 3.66 9.93 -20.63
N HIS A 107 4.12 8.68 -20.65
CA HIS A 107 4.88 8.08 -21.75
C HIS A 107 4.72 6.55 -21.81
N GLU A 108 5.27 5.91 -22.85
CA GLU A 108 5.21 4.45 -23.12
C GLU A 108 5.54 3.57 -21.90
N GLY A 109 6.36 4.03 -20.97
CA GLY A 109 6.74 3.29 -19.76
C GLY A 109 5.55 2.94 -18.87
N MET A 110 4.45 3.68 -18.94
CA MET A 110 3.26 3.42 -18.14
C MET A 110 2.61 2.07 -18.44
N ARG A 111 2.75 1.56 -19.66
CA ARG A 111 2.28 0.22 -20.07
C ARG A 111 2.95 -0.90 -19.29
N SER A 112 4.16 -0.66 -18.77
CA SER A 112 4.87 -1.62 -17.92
C SER A 112 4.40 -1.63 -16.46
N SER A 113 3.66 -0.59 -16.04
CA SER A 113 3.28 -0.41 -14.63
C SER A 113 2.39 -1.57 -14.13
N LEU A 114 1.21 -1.77 -14.71
CA LEU A 114 0.30 -2.82 -14.24
C LEU A 114 0.86 -4.23 -14.48
N ALA A 115 1.56 -4.46 -15.60
CA ALA A 115 2.22 -5.73 -15.89
C ALA A 115 3.25 -6.11 -14.82
N SER A 116 3.92 -5.12 -14.20
CA SER A 116 4.87 -5.35 -13.12
C SER A 116 4.25 -5.99 -11.87
N ARG A 117 2.95 -5.78 -11.60
CA ARG A 117 2.24 -6.39 -10.48
C ARG A 117 2.30 -7.92 -10.53
N GLU A 118 1.97 -8.50 -11.69
CA GLU A 118 2.02 -9.93 -11.91
C GLU A 118 3.46 -10.45 -11.86
N ALA A 119 4.39 -9.76 -12.54
CA ALA A 119 5.80 -10.14 -12.53
C ALA A 119 6.41 -10.14 -11.12
N ILE A 120 6.01 -9.21 -10.25
CA ILE A 120 6.42 -9.19 -8.85
C ILE A 120 5.90 -10.44 -8.13
N ALA A 121 4.61 -10.76 -8.27
CA ALA A 121 4.02 -11.94 -7.67
C ALA A 121 4.73 -13.21 -8.11
N ASP A 122 5.00 -13.35 -9.41
CA ASP A 122 5.66 -14.51 -10.00
C ASP A 122 7.11 -14.65 -9.52
N THR A 123 7.90 -13.58 -9.54
CA THR A 123 9.32 -13.66 -9.14
C THR A 123 9.49 -13.94 -7.65
N VAL A 124 8.63 -13.39 -6.80
CA VAL A 124 8.61 -13.70 -5.37
C VAL A 124 8.23 -15.17 -5.14
N GLU A 125 7.18 -15.67 -5.80
CA GLU A 125 6.79 -17.08 -5.70
C GLU A 125 7.93 -18.01 -6.12
N LEU A 126 8.54 -17.77 -7.28
CA LEU A 126 9.65 -18.59 -7.78
C LEU A 126 10.82 -18.63 -6.79
N THR A 127 11.19 -17.50 -6.22
CA THR A 127 12.29 -17.41 -5.26
C THR A 127 11.96 -18.16 -3.97
N MET A 128 10.78 -17.95 -3.42
CA MET A 128 10.34 -18.58 -2.17
C MET A 128 10.26 -20.11 -2.32
N ARG A 129 9.64 -20.60 -3.40
CA ARG A 129 9.49 -22.04 -3.67
C ARG A 129 10.83 -22.69 -4.00
N GLY A 130 11.63 -22.06 -4.86
CA GLY A 130 12.93 -22.58 -5.30
C GLY A 130 13.92 -22.77 -4.17
N HIS A 131 13.89 -21.89 -3.15
CA HIS A 131 14.76 -21.97 -1.98
C HIS A 131 14.10 -22.57 -0.74
N CYS A 132 12.83 -23.01 -0.87
CA CYS A 132 12.06 -23.63 0.22
C CYS A 132 12.00 -22.76 1.49
N TYR A 133 11.80 -21.45 1.35
CA TYR A 133 11.65 -20.59 2.53
C TYR A 133 10.33 -20.83 3.25
N ASP A 134 10.36 -20.77 4.58
CA ASP A 134 9.28 -21.19 5.46
C ASP A 134 8.22 -20.09 5.68
N ALA A 135 8.62 -18.84 5.56
CA ALA A 135 7.78 -17.67 5.77
C ALA A 135 8.33 -16.47 4.99
N ILE A 136 7.54 -15.40 4.88
CA ILE A 136 7.93 -14.20 4.15
C ILE A 136 7.60 -12.91 4.92
N VAL A 137 8.54 -11.97 4.91
CA VAL A 137 8.25 -10.54 5.13
C VAL A 137 8.48 -9.82 3.81
N GLY A 138 7.43 -9.22 3.26
CA GLY A 138 7.49 -8.55 1.97
C GLY A 138 7.42 -7.03 2.12
N LEU A 139 8.41 -6.34 1.54
CA LEU A 139 8.56 -4.89 1.57
C LEU A 139 8.29 -4.30 0.20
N ALA A 140 7.35 -3.37 0.13
CA ALA A 140 6.99 -2.69 -1.11
C ALA A 140 6.68 -1.20 -0.87
N GLY A 141 6.92 -0.35 -1.88
CA GLY A 141 6.80 1.10 -1.73
C GLY A 141 6.00 1.82 -2.81
N CYS A 142 5.58 1.14 -3.89
CA CYS A 142 4.96 1.80 -5.03
C CYS A 142 3.66 1.13 -5.47
N ASP A 143 2.86 1.82 -6.27
CA ASP A 143 1.48 1.55 -6.69
C ASP A 143 1.20 0.06 -6.98
N LYS A 144 2.00 -0.56 -7.84
CA LYS A 144 1.79 -1.94 -8.27
C LYS A 144 2.58 -2.94 -7.44
N SER A 145 3.64 -2.47 -6.76
CA SER A 145 4.46 -3.36 -5.93
C SER A 145 3.78 -3.78 -4.63
N LEU A 146 2.92 -2.93 -4.04
CA LEU A 146 2.16 -3.32 -2.86
C LEU A 146 1.20 -4.49 -3.15
N PRO A 147 0.27 -4.35 -4.11
CA PRO A 147 -0.63 -5.46 -4.42
C PRO A 147 0.11 -6.69 -4.97
N GLY A 148 1.14 -6.53 -5.80
CA GLY A 148 1.94 -7.65 -6.31
C GLY A 148 2.61 -8.46 -5.20
N MET A 149 3.17 -7.80 -4.19
CA MET A 149 3.76 -8.46 -3.03
C MET A 149 2.71 -9.19 -2.18
N MET A 150 1.55 -8.55 -1.93
CA MET A 150 0.45 -9.19 -1.21
C MET A 150 -0.12 -10.38 -1.99
N MET A 151 -0.27 -10.28 -3.32
CA MET A 151 -0.66 -11.41 -4.19
C MET A 151 0.30 -12.58 -4.05
N ALA A 152 1.63 -12.33 -4.06
CA ALA A 152 2.63 -13.38 -3.85
C ALA A 152 2.45 -14.10 -2.51
N MET A 153 2.25 -13.36 -1.42
CA MET A 153 2.02 -13.90 -0.08
C MET A 153 0.77 -14.79 -0.03
N ILE A 154 -0.33 -14.32 -0.62
CA ILE A 154 -1.60 -15.04 -0.67
C ILE A 154 -1.46 -16.32 -1.51
N ARG A 155 -0.80 -16.24 -2.66
CA ARG A 155 -0.55 -17.37 -3.57
C ARG A 155 0.33 -18.44 -2.91
N LEU A 156 1.41 -18.02 -2.24
CA LEU A 156 2.31 -18.91 -1.50
C LEU A 156 1.63 -19.61 -0.32
N ASN A 157 0.74 -18.90 0.35
CA ASN A 157 0.03 -19.34 1.54
C ASN A 157 0.98 -19.88 2.63
N VAL A 158 2.01 -19.11 2.94
CA VAL A 158 2.92 -19.32 4.07
C VAL A 158 2.71 -18.22 5.12
N PRO A 159 3.23 -18.37 6.35
CA PRO A 159 3.25 -17.27 7.32
C PRO A 159 3.84 -16.01 6.71
N SER A 160 3.08 -14.92 6.72
CA SER A 160 3.40 -13.74 5.92
C SER A 160 3.10 -12.45 6.69
N VAL A 161 4.03 -11.48 6.62
CA VAL A 161 3.82 -10.13 7.10
C VAL A 161 4.19 -9.14 6.01
N PHE A 162 3.26 -8.26 5.66
CA PHE A 162 3.50 -7.19 4.71
C PHE A 162 4.04 -5.94 5.42
N LEU A 163 5.01 -5.27 4.82
CA LEU A 163 5.54 -4.00 5.30
C LEU A 163 5.57 -2.96 4.17
N TYR A 164 4.80 -1.91 4.35
CA TYR A 164 4.86 -0.74 3.48
C TYR A 164 6.14 0.05 3.69
N GLY A 165 6.75 0.55 2.63
CA GLY A 165 7.98 1.37 2.70
C GLY A 165 7.81 2.74 3.37
N GLY A 166 6.58 3.20 3.52
CA GLY A 166 6.23 4.48 4.13
C GLY A 166 5.98 5.60 3.13
N SER A 167 5.23 6.61 3.55
CA SER A 167 4.95 7.80 2.76
C SER A 167 6.14 8.76 2.73
N ILE A 168 6.21 9.57 1.67
CA ILE A 168 7.11 10.71 1.58
C ILE A 168 6.64 11.81 2.55
N LEU A 169 7.56 12.63 3.06
CA LEU A 169 7.19 13.84 3.78
C LEU A 169 6.64 14.89 2.80
N PRO A 170 5.68 15.72 3.22
CA PRO A 170 5.26 16.86 2.43
C PRO A 170 6.40 17.87 2.28
N GLY A 171 6.46 18.49 1.11
CA GLY A 171 7.37 19.58 0.85
C GLY A 171 6.88 20.91 1.40
N ARG A 172 7.76 21.89 1.47
CA ARG A 172 7.39 23.29 1.79
C ARG A 172 8.29 24.25 1.04
N THR A 173 7.71 25.32 0.53
CA THR A 173 8.48 26.41 -0.08
C THR A 173 9.33 27.13 0.98
N PRO A 174 10.58 27.49 0.67
CA PRO A 174 11.39 28.33 1.55
C PRO A 174 10.72 29.67 1.85
N GLN A 175 10.94 30.20 3.03
CA GLN A 175 10.41 31.51 3.40
C GLN A 175 10.95 32.59 2.45
N GLY A 176 10.06 33.37 1.87
CA GLY A 176 10.42 34.43 0.91
C GLY A 176 10.72 33.92 -0.51
N ALA A 177 10.49 32.64 -0.81
CA ALA A 177 10.59 32.13 -2.16
C ALA A 177 9.60 32.86 -3.08
N ALA A 178 10.02 33.17 -4.28
CA ALA A 178 9.18 33.73 -5.33
C ALA A 178 8.34 32.60 -5.94
N VAL A 179 7.17 32.36 -5.38
CA VAL A 179 6.17 31.40 -5.87
C VAL A 179 4.78 32.01 -5.73
N PRO A 180 3.79 31.57 -6.52
CA PRO A 180 2.40 32.02 -6.33
C PRO A 180 1.92 31.76 -4.90
N ALA A 181 1.08 32.66 -4.36
CA ALA A 181 0.64 32.66 -2.97
C ALA A 181 -0.03 31.35 -2.56
N GLU A 182 -0.68 30.66 -3.48
CA GLU A 182 -1.36 29.38 -3.27
C GLU A 182 -0.40 28.22 -2.95
N TYR A 183 0.89 28.33 -3.31
CA TYR A 183 1.93 27.34 -2.99
C TYR A 183 2.78 27.74 -1.78
N ALA A 184 2.58 28.94 -1.24
CA ALA A 184 3.35 29.44 -0.11
C ALA A 184 2.79 28.95 1.24
N ASN A 185 3.68 28.62 2.18
CA ASN A 185 3.37 28.31 3.58
C ASN A 185 2.39 27.14 3.82
N ARG A 186 2.27 26.21 2.89
CA ARG A 186 1.48 24.97 3.03
C ARG A 186 2.28 23.73 2.68
N ASP A 187 1.74 22.58 3.05
CA ASP A 187 2.31 21.27 2.68
C ASP A 187 2.06 20.98 1.20
N LEU A 188 3.15 20.67 0.49
CA LEU A 188 3.17 20.33 -0.93
C LEU A 188 3.35 18.83 -1.13
N THR A 189 2.80 18.34 -2.23
CA THR A 189 2.93 16.95 -2.68
C THR A 189 3.18 16.94 -4.20
N VAL A 190 3.38 15.75 -4.78
CA VAL A 190 3.46 15.60 -6.23
C VAL A 190 2.20 16.07 -6.96
N GLN A 191 1.02 16.06 -6.31
CA GLN A 191 -0.21 16.61 -6.87
C GLN A 191 -0.05 18.09 -7.19
N ASP A 192 0.54 18.85 -6.27
CA ASP A 192 0.77 20.28 -6.46
C ASP A 192 1.67 20.57 -7.67
N MET A 193 2.56 19.62 -8.02
CA MET A 193 3.39 19.73 -9.22
C MET A 193 2.59 19.58 -10.52
N PHE A 194 1.59 18.67 -10.55
CA PHE A 194 0.71 18.57 -11.74
C PHE A 194 -0.09 19.85 -11.94
N GLU A 195 -0.61 20.44 -10.87
CA GLU A 195 -1.31 21.74 -10.91
C GLU A 195 -0.37 22.86 -11.35
N ALA A 196 0.86 22.91 -10.83
CA ALA A 196 1.87 23.90 -11.19
C ALA A 196 2.28 23.84 -12.68
N VAL A 197 2.39 22.63 -13.26
CA VAL A 197 2.62 22.47 -14.71
C VAL A 197 1.47 23.10 -15.50
N GLY A 198 0.21 22.89 -15.09
CA GLY A 198 -0.95 23.53 -15.73
C GLY A 198 -0.90 25.06 -15.65
N HIS A 199 -0.51 25.63 -14.50
CA HIS A 199 -0.32 27.06 -14.33
C HIS A 199 0.78 27.62 -15.24
N GLN A 200 1.92 26.91 -15.36
CA GLN A 200 3.01 27.31 -16.22
C GLN A 200 2.60 27.31 -17.70
N GLN A 201 1.91 26.25 -18.14
CA GLN A 201 1.40 26.16 -19.53
C GLN A 201 0.36 27.25 -19.86
N ASN A 202 -0.42 27.68 -18.88
CA ASN A 202 -1.38 28.77 -19.02
C ASN A 202 -0.75 30.18 -18.87
N GLY A 203 0.55 30.26 -18.61
CA GLY A 203 1.27 31.52 -18.42
C GLY A 203 0.95 32.27 -17.12
N THR A 204 0.37 31.59 -16.14
CA THR A 204 0.08 32.10 -14.79
C THR A 204 1.19 31.81 -13.79
N MET A 205 2.19 31.03 -14.19
CA MET A 205 3.40 30.71 -13.42
C MET A 205 4.61 30.77 -14.36
N THR A 206 5.72 31.30 -13.90
CA THR A 206 6.99 31.33 -14.62
C THR A 206 7.73 30.01 -14.47
N GLU A 207 8.65 29.71 -15.38
CA GLU A 207 9.53 28.54 -15.29
C GLU A 207 10.40 28.57 -14.02
N ALA A 208 10.87 29.74 -13.60
CA ALA A 208 11.66 29.89 -12.38
C ALA A 208 10.86 29.57 -11.10
N GLU A 209 9.57 29.95 -11.04
CA GLU A 209 8.68 29.59 -9.95
C GLU A 209 8.39 28.10 -9.92
N LEU A 210 8.17 27.48 -11.09
CA LEU A 210 7.99 26.02 -11.23
C LEU A 210 9.24 25.28 -10.75
N GLU A 211 10.44 25.72 -11.10
CA GLU A 211 11.71 25.12 -10.67
C GLU A 211 11.88 25.15 -9.14
N VAL A 212 11.41 26.20 -8.46
CA VAL A 212 11.42 26.24 -6.99
C VAL A 212 10.53 25.13 -6.41
N LEU A 213 9.31 24.98 -6.93
CA LEU A 213 8.38 23.93 -6.46
C LEU A 213 8.91 22.53 -6.72
N GLU A 214 9.46 22.28 -7.90
CA GLU A 214 10.05 21.00 -8.30
C GLU A 214 11.10 20.50 -7.30
N ARG A 215 11.94 21.40 -6.78
CA ARG A 215 13.02 21.06 -5.85
C ARG A 215 12.52 20.73 -4.44
N VAL A 216 11.32 21.16 -4.06
CA VAL A 216 10.86 21.08 -2.67
C VAL A 216 9.62 20.22 -2.48
N ALA A 217 8.85 19.92 -3.52
CA ALA A 217 7.58 19.21 -3.37
C ALA A 217 7.74 17.76 -2.86
N CYS A 218 8.87 17.11 -3.17
CA CYS A 218 9.17 15.72 -2.80
C CYS A 218 10.50 15.61 -2.04
N PRO A 219 10.56 15.99 -0.75
CA PRO A 219 11.83 16.24 -0.05
C PRO A 219 12.51 15.00 0.55
N SER A 220 11.90 13.82 0.50
CA SER A 220 12.42 12.63 1.20
C SER A 220 12.21 11.34 0.43
N ALA A 221 12.76 10.24 0.95
CA ALA A 221 12.33 8.91 0.57
C ALA A 221 10.87 8.68 0.96
N GLY A 222 10.20 7.77 0.27
CA GLY A 222 8.82 7.36 0.52
C GLY A 222 7.92 7.42 -0.71
N ALA A 223 6.76 6.81 -0.63
CA ALA A 223 5.73 6.89 -1.65
C ALA A 223 4.93 8.19 -1.53
N CYS A 224 4.08 8.48 -2.53
CA CYS A 224 3.31 9.71 -2.61
C CYS A 224 2.69 10.14 -1.28
N GLY A 225 2.71 11.45 -0.97
CA GLY A 225 2.23 12.00 0.30
C GLY A 225 0.70 12.04 0.48
N GLY A 226 -0.08 11.79 -0.58
CA GLY A 226 -1.55 11.75 -0.52
C GLY A 226 -2.12 10.33 -0.55
N GLN A 227 -3.44 10.21 -0.46
CA GLN A 227 -4.18 8.94 -0.55
C GLN A 227 -4.31 8.48 -2.01
N PHE A 228 -3.16 8.37 -2.68
CA PHE A 228 -2.99 7.72 -3.97
C PHE A 228 -2.89 6.21 -3.78
N THR A 229 -2.56 5.46 -4.85
CA THR A 229 -2.65 4.00 -4.81
C THR A 229 -1.73 3.37 -3.77
N ALA A 230 -0.48 3.83 -3.63
CA ALA A 230 0.45 3.27 -2.66
C ALA A 230 -0.05 3.39 -1.22
N ASN A 231 -0.48 4.58 -0.78
CA ASN A 231 -1.04 4.77 0.56
C ASN A 231 -2.39 4.06 0.73
N THR A 232 -3.24 4.02 -0.32
CA THR A 232 -4.49 3.26 -0.30
C THR A 232 -4.21 1.78 -0.03
N MET A 233 -3.29 1.16 -0.78
CA MET A 233 -2.96 -0.25 -0.61
C MET A 233 -2.18 -0.52 0.68
N ALA A 234 -1.48 0.46 1.22
CA ALA A 234 -0.91 0.40 2.57
C ALA A 234 -2.01 0.34 3.64
N CYS A 235 -3.02 1.22 3.58
CA CYS A 235 -4.18 1.17 4.46
C CYS A 235 -4.95 -0.17 4.31
N VAL A 236 -5.12 -0.65 3.07
CA VAL A 236 -5.69 -1.98 2.77
C VAL A 236 -4.91 -3.08 3.47
N SER A 237 -3.56 -3.04 3.46
CA SER A 237 -2.73 -4.09 4.06
C SER A 237 -2.94 -4.24 5.57
N GLU A 238 -3.24 -3.15 6.29
CA GLU A 238 -3.65 -3.20 7.69
C GLU A 238 -5.08 -3.74 7.86
N ALA A 239 -6.02 -3.19 7.11
CA ALA A 239 -7.43 -3.56 7.23
C ALA A 239 -7.71 -5.02 6.86
N ILE A 240 -6.95 -5.58 5.92
CA ILE A 240 -7.00 -7.01 5.57
C ILE A 240 -6.28 -7.89 6.61
N GLY A 241 -5.45 -7.29 7.46
CA GLY A 241 -4.71 -7.96 8.52
C GLY A 241 -3.28 -8.42 8.16
N LEU A 242 -2.78 -8.18 6.95
CA LEU A 242 -1.44 -8.61 6.51
C LEU A 242 -0.31 -7.73 7.06
N ALA A 243 -0.57 -6.49 7.45
CA ALA A 243 0.40 -5.57 8.02
C ALA A 243 0.12 -5.32 9.51
N LEU A 244 1.15 -4.89 10.24
CA LEU A 244 0.99 -4.55 11.66
C LEU A 244 0.16 -3.28 11.82
N PRO A 245 -0.69 -3.18 12.86
CA PRO A 245 -1.49 -1.98 13.13
C PRO A 245 -0.65 -0.71 13.15
N ASN A 246 -1.15 0.34 12.51
CA ASN A 246 -0.53 1.67 12.35
C ASN A 246 0.81 1.67 11.56
N SER A 247 1.19 0.55 10.95
CA SER A 247 2.42 0.50 10.14
C SER A 247 2.26 1.16 8.77
N ALA A 248 1.06 1.26 8.22
CA ALA A 248 0.81 1.86 6.90
C ALA A 248 1.10 3.36 6.89
N GLY A 249 0.80 4.07 7.98
CA GLY A 249 0.87 5.53 8.03
C GLY A 249 2.27 6.10 8.23
N ALA A 250 3.19 5.37 8.89
CA ALA A 250 4.48 5.91 9.29
C ALA A 250 5.33 6.36 8.08
N PRO A 251 5.77 7.64 8.01
CA PRO A 251 6.61 8.12 6.93
C PRO A 251 7.93 7.36 6.79
N ALA A 252 8.44 7.22 5.56
CA ALA A 252 9.64 6.45 5.27
C ALA A 252 10.91 6.91 6.02
N PRO A 253 11.17 8.21 6.24
CA PRO A 253 12.36 8.67 6.97
C PRO A 253 12.23 8.61 8.50
N TYR A 254 11.06 8.28 9.06
CA TYR A 254 10.88 8.24 10.51
C TYR A 254 11.54 7.00 11.14
N GLU A 255 12.10 7.15 12.35
CA GLU A 255 12.66 6.04 13.13
C GLU A 255 11.60 4.97 13.45
N SER A 256 10.35 5.39 13.67
CA SER A 256 9.23 4.46 13.88
C SER A 256 9.06 3.47 12.73
N ARG A 257 9.46 3.81 11.50
CA ARG A 257 9.46 2.90 10.35
C ARG A 257 10.39 1.71 10.58
N ASP A 258 11.56 1.92 11.14
CA ASP A 258 12.52 0.86 11.43
C ASP A 258 12.04 -0.02 12.59
N GLU A 259 11.32 0.56 13.56
CA GLU A 259 10.67 -0.21 14.64
C GLU A 259 9.56 -1.13 14.09
N TYR A 260 8.69 -0.63 13.18
CA TYR A 260 7.71 -1.48 12.49
C TYR A 260 8.38 -2.58 11.66
N ALA A 261 9.47 -2.28 10.98
CA ALA A 261 10.22 -3.26 10.21
C ALA A 261 10.76 -4.38 11.11
N LYS A 262 11.37 -4.02 12.23
CA LYS A 262 11.85 -4.97 13.23
C LYS A 262 10.71 -5.80 13.84
N ALA A 263 9.61 -5.15 14.19
CA ALA A 263 8.41 -5.82 14.72
C ALA A 263 7.79 -6.79 13.71
N SER A 264 7.79 -6.46 12.41
CA SER A 264 7.34 -7.37 11.34
C SER A 264 8.18 -8.63 11.27
N GLY A 265 9.51 -8.52 11.48
CA GLY A 265 10.40 -9.68 11.58
C GLY A 265 10.09 -10.57 12.78
N VAL A 266 9.69 -10.01 13.91
CA VAL A 266 9.23 -10.78 15.08
C VAL A 266 7.86 -11.42 14.82
N ALA A 267 6.94 -10.65 14.24
CA ALA A 267 5.57 -11.09 13.99
C ALA A 267 5.52 -12.32 13.07
N VAL A 268 6.31 -12.34 11.99
CA VAL A 268 6.34 -13.49 11.08
C VAL A 268 6.80 -14.77 11.79
N MET A 269 7.70 -14.68 12.75
CA MET A 269 8.13 -15.82 13.56
C MET A 269 7.03 -16.32 14.49
N ASN A 270 6.24 -15.41 15.06
CA ASN A 270 5.05 -15.78 15.85
C ASN A 270 3.99 -16.47 14.99
N LEU A 271 3.81 -16.04 13.72
CA LEU A 271 2.90 -16.71 12.79
C LEU A 271 3.36 -18.13 12.46
N ILE A 272 4.68 -18.38 12.34
CA ILE A 272 5.21 -19.75 12.20
C ILE A 272 4.86 -20.59 13.42
N ASP A 273 5.08 -20.09 14.65
CA ASP A 273 4.75 -20.81 15.90
C ASP A 273 3.26 -21.15 16.00
N LYS A 274 2.40 -20.21 15.61
CA LYS A 274 0.93 -20.35 15.61
C LYS A 274 0.39 -21.12 14.41
N ASN A 275 1.23 -21.40 13.40
CA ASN A 275 0.84 -22.00 12.12
C ASN A 275 -0.28 -21.21 11.41
N ILE A 276 -0.17 -19.87 11.41
CA ILE A 276 -1.09 -18.96 10.72
C ILE A 276 -0.46 -18.55 9.38
N CYS A 277 -1.13 -18.86 8.28
CA CYS A 277 -0.72 -18.56 6.92
C CYS A 277 -1.51 -17.39 6.33
N ALA A 278 -1.07 -16.89 5.16
CA ALA A 278 -1.69 -15.72 4.54
C ALA A 278 -3.20 -15.89 4.27
N ARG A 279 -3.66 -17.10 3.87
CA ARG A 279 -5.09 -17.35 3.59
C ARG A 279 -5.94 -17.55 4.85
N ASP A 280 -5.33 -17.73 6.03
CA ASP A 280 -6.07 -17.67 7.30
C ASP A 280 -6.42 -16.23 7.66
N ILE A 281 -5.63 -15.27 7.18
CA ILE A 281 -5.80 -13.82 7.36
C ILE A 281 -6.69 -13.25 6.24
N VAL A 282 -6.38 -13.58 4.99
CA VAL A 282 -7.09 -13.07 3.81
C VAL A 282 -8.34 -13.92 3.54
N THR A 283 -9.46 -13.42 3.97
CA THR A 283 -10.78 -14.03 3.84
C THR A 283 -11.73 -13.07 3.12
N ARG A 284 -12.93 -13.53 2.75
CA ARG A 284 -13.98 -12.64 2.21
C ARG A 284 -14.24 -11.46 3.14
N LYS A 285 -14.38 -11.71 4.44
CA LYS A 285 -14.63 -10.68 5.45
C LYS A 285 -13.49 -9.65 5.53
N SER A 286 -12.24 -10.09 5.49
CA SER A 286 -11.10 -9.16 5.54
C SER A 286 -10.96 -8.34 4.25
N LEU A 287 -11.35 -8.89 3.10
CA LEU A 287 -11.47 -8.12 1.84
C LEU A 287 -12.57 -7.06 1.91
N GLU A 288 -13.69 -7.36 2.55
CA GLU A 288 -14.77 -6.39 2.81
C GLU A 288 -14.28 -5.27 3.75
N ASN A 289 -13.55 -5.58 4.81
CA ASN A 289 -12.90 -4.58 5.67
C ASN A 289 -11.95 -3.68 4.86
N ALA A 290 -11.14 -4.27 3.98
CA ALA A 290 -10.23 -3.54 3.11
C ALA A 290 -10.97 -2.59 2.14
N ALA A 291 -12.05 -3.05 1.53
CA ALA A 291 -12.86 -2.21 0.64
C ALA A 291 -13.48 -1.01 1.41
N ARG A 292 -13.94 -1.22 2.65
CA ARG A 292 -14.45 -0.12 3.49
C ARG A 292 -13.40 0.94 3.80
N ILE A 293 -12.15 0.53 4.06
CA ILE A 293 -11.04 1.49 4.25
C ILE A 293 -10.80 2.31 2.99
N VAL A 294 -10.86 1.71 1.81
CA VAL A 294 -10.74 2.46 0.54
C VAL A 294 -11.85 3.49 0.41
N ALA A 295 -13.10 3.09 0.69
CA ALA A 295 -14.27 3.97 0.58
C ALA A 295 -14.19 5.16 1.55
N CYS A 296 -13.93 4.90 2.84
CA CYS A 296 -13.98 5.92 3.88
C CYS A 296 -12.79 6.90 3.83
N THR A 297 -11.67 6.51 3.21
CA THR A 297 -10.48 7.38 3.04
C THR A 297 -10.45 8.11 1.69
N GLY A 298 -11.46 7.95 0.83
CA GLY A 298 -11.41 8.47 -0.53
C GLY A 298 -10.21 7.94 -1.30
N GLY A 299 -9.94 6.65 -1.20
CA GLY A 299 -8.77 5.98 -1.76
C GLY A 299 -8.71 5.96 -3.28
N SER A 300 -7.74 5.24 -3.81
CA SER A 300 -7.52 5.11 -5.25
C SER A 300 -8.53 4.15 -5.91
N THR A 301 -8.97 4.51 -7.12
CA THR A 301 -9.78 3.64 -7.98
C THR A 301 -9.07 2.32 -8.34
N ASN A 302 -7.74 2.28 -8.29
CA ASN A 302 -6.95 1.07 -8.52
C ASN A 302 -7.30 -0.07 -7.54
N ALA A 303 -7.86 0.24 -6.36
CA ALA A 303 -8.36 -0.78 -5.45
C ALA A 303 -9.45 -1.66 -6.08
N GLY A 304 -10.24 -1.12 -7.02
CA GLY A 304 -11.22 -1.89 -7.80
C GLY A 304 -10.60 -2.97 -8.69
N LEU A 305 -9.31 -2.86 -9.02
CA LEU A 305 -8.52 -3.90 -9.71
C LEU A 305 -7.76 -4.79 -8.73
N HIS A 306 -7.20 -4.20 -7.68
CA HIS A 306 -6.27 -4.91 -6.80
C HIS A 306 -6.96 -5.83 -5.81
N LEU A 307 -8.10 -5.43 -5.24
CA LEU A 307 -8.86 -6.28 -4.31
C LEU A 307 -9.38 -7.56 -4.99
N PRO A 308 -10.02 -7.50 -6.18
CA PRO A 308 -10.38 -8.71 -6.92
C PRO A 308 -9.18 -9.58 -7.30
N ALA A 309 -8.03 -8.99 -7.66
CA ALA A 309 -6.83 -9.74 -7.97
C ALA A 309 -6.28 -10.51 -6.75
N MET A 310 -6.25 -9.86 -5.57
CA MET A 310 -5.87 -10.50 -4.32
C MET A 310 -6.85 -11.61 -3.91
N ALA A 311 -8.15 -11.39 -4.11
CA ALA A 311 -9.19 -12.39 -3.88
C ALA A 311 -9.02 -13.60 -4.78
N HIS A 312 -8.70 -13.39 -6.06
CA HIS A 312 -8.41 -14.47 -7.01
C HIS A 312 -7.24 -15.35 -6.51
N GLU A 313 -6.15 -14.75 -6.03
CA GLU A 313 -5.02 -15.50 -5.46
C GLU A 313 -5.41 -16.31 -4.20
N ALA A 314 -6.39 -15.83 -3.46
CA ALA A 314 -6.94 -16.54 -2.29
C ALA A 314 -7.95 -17.64 -2.68
N GLY A 315 -8.44 -17.67 -3.92
CA GLY A 315 -9.53 -18.53 -4.36
C GLY A 315 -10.89 -18.07 -3.83
N ILE A 316 -11.09 -16.76 -3.65
CA ILE A 316 -12.30 -16.15 -3.11
C ILE A 316 -13.04 -15.42 -4.24
N ASP A 317 -14.34 -15.68 -4.38
CA ASP A 317 -15.22 -14.92 -5.26
C ASP A 317 -15.46 -13.52 -4.68
N PHE A 318 -14.79 -12.53 -5.26
CA PHE A 318 -14.90 -11.13 -4.88
C PHE A 318 -14.60 -10.26 -6.11
N PHE A 319 -15.61 -9.63 -6.64
CA PHE A 319 -15.58 -8.94 -7.93
C PHE A 319 -15.72 -7.42 -7.77
N LEU A 320 -15.56 -6.69 -8.86
CA LEU A 320 -15.74 -5.24 -8.89
C LEU A 320 -17.12 -4.83 -8.35
N GLN A 321 -18.17 -5.60 -8.62
CA GLN A 321 -19.51 -5.30 -8.11
C GLN A 321 -19.57 -5.34 -6.57
N ASP A 322 -18.91 -6.33 -5.94
CA ASP A 322 -18.82 -6.40 -4.47
C ASP A 322 -18.13 -5.16 -3.89
N VAL A 323 -17.03 -4.74 -4.52
CA VAL A 323 -16.30 -3.52 -4.15
C VAL A 323 -17.19 -2.29 -4.26
N CYS A 324 -17.92 -2.15 -5.38
CA CYS A 324 -18.84 -1.03 -5.64
C CYS A 324 -20.00 -0.97 -4.63
N ASP A 325 -20.55 -2.11 -4.25
CA ASP A 325 -21.65 -2.18 -3.29
C ASP A 325 -21.16 -1.78 -1.88
N ILE A 326 -19.99 -2.25 -1.46
CA ILE A 326 -19.36 -1.85 -0.20
C ILE A 326 -19.07 -0.35 -0.18
N PHE A 327 -18.58 0.21 -1.29
CA PHE A 327 -18.29 1.65 -1.39
C PHE A 327 -19.57 2.49 -1.22
N ARG A 328 -20.69 2.04 -1.73
CA ARG A 328 -21.99 2.73 -1.62
C ARG A 328 -22.49 2.78 -0.16
N GLU A 329 -22.23 1.73 0.60
CA GLU A 329 -22.67 1.57 1.99
C GLU A 329 -21.74 2.21 3.03
N THR A 330 -20.53 2.59 2.63
CA THR A 330 -19.50 3.06 3.56
C THR A 330 -19.37 4.59 3.47
N PRO A 331 -19.56 5.36 4.56
CA PRO A 331 -19.37 6.80 4.54
C PRO A 331 -17.93 7.21 4.26
N TYR A 332 -17.72 8.36 3.59
CA TYR A 332 -16.43 9.03 3.46
C TYR A 332 -16.23 10.00 4.61
N PHE A 333 -15.22 9.79 5.45
CA PHE A 333 -14.99 10.57 6.66
C PHE A 333 -13.51 10.84 6.99
N VAL A 334 -12.59 10.50 6.10
CA VAL A 334 -11.16 10.78 6.27
C VAL A 334 -10.68 11.76 5.21
N ASP A 335 -10.32 12.97 5.64
CA ASP A 335 -10.06 14.13 4.77
C ASP A 335 -8.62 14.13 4.25
N LEU A 336 -8.34 13.37 3.21
CA LEU A 336 -7.00 13.21 2.63
C LEU A 336 -6.89 13.68 1.18
N LYS A 337 -5.78 14.33 0.84
CA LYS A 337 -5.44 14.61 -0.57
C LYS A 337 -5.44 13.30 -1.39
N PRO A 338 -5.88 13.30 -2.66
CA PRO A 338 -6.18 14.48 -3.50
C PRO A 338 -7.59 15.05 -3.33
N GLY A 339 -8.53 14.36 -2.69
CA GLY A 339 -9.91 14.81 -2.51
C GLY A 339 -10.14 15.73 -1.30
N GLY A 340 -9.20 15.76 -0.36
CA GLY A 340 -9.25 16.51 0.87
C GLY A 340 -8.02 17.39 1.10
N ALA A 341 -7.85 17.85 2.34
CA ALA A 341 -6.84 18.86 2.70
C ALA A 341 -5.52 18.28 3.24
N TYR A 342 -5.58 17.11 3.89
CA TYR A 342 -4.47 16.57 4.66
C TYR A 342 -3.65 15.55 3.87
N VAL A 343 -2.43 15.27 4.35
CA VAL A 343 -1.50 14.30 3.73
C VAL A 343 -1.40 13.01 4.56
N ALA A 344 -0.79 11.97 4.01
CA ALA A 344 -0.66 10.66 4.66
C ALA A 344 0.05 10.74 6.03
N LYS A 345 1.02 11.65 6.19
CA LYS A 345 1.68 11.94 7.46
C LYS A 345 0.70 12.38 8.54
N ASP A 346 -0.25 13.25 8.19
CA ASP A 346 -1.25 13.77 9.14
C ASP A 346 -2.16 12.63 9.63
N LEU A 347 -2.56 11.73 8.75
CA LEU A 347 -3.31 10.53 9.15
C LEU A 347 -2.55 9.71 10.19
N TYR A 348 -1.24 9.48 9.97
CA TYR A 348 -0.42 8.76 10.94
C TYR A 348 -0.36 9.45 12.30
N GLU A 349 -0.22 10.77 12.32
CA GLU A 349 -0.09 11.56 13.54
C GLU A 349 -1.36 11.57 14.42
N VAL A 350 -2.53 11.37 13.83
CA VAL A 350 -3.82 11.27 14.55
C VAL A 350 -4.23 9.82 14.88
N GLY A 351 -3.35 8.84 14.63
CA GLY A 351 -3.55 7.45 15.02
C GLY A 351 -3.82 6.48 13.87
N GLY A 352 -3.83 6.95 12.63
CA GLY A 352 -3.78 6.12 11.43
C GLY A 352 -5.00 5.22 11.20
N VAL A 353 -4.76 4.15 10.45
CA VAL A 353 -5.78 3.15 10.08
C VAL A 353 -6.52 2.56 11.28
N PRO A 354 -5.87 2.26 12.43
CA PRO A 354 -6.58 1.74 13.60
C PRO A 354 -7.70 2.66 14.10
N VAL A 355 -7.50 3.98 14.11
CA VAL A 355 -8.55 4.94 14.52
C VAL A 355 -9.67 4.97 13.47
N VAL A 356 -9.34 4.91 12.19
CA VAL A 356 -10.35 4.81 11.11
C VAL A 356 -11.19 3.55 11.27
N MET A 357 -10.55 2.40 11.56
CA MET A 357 -11.26 1.14 11.81
C MET A 357 -12.14 1.20 13.07
N LYS A 358 -11.71 1.90 14.12
CA LYS A 358 -12.57 2.14 15.30
C LYS A 358 -13.84 2.91 14.93
N GLU A 359 -13.75 3.92 14.08
CA GLU A 359 -14.93 4.65 13.62
C GLU A 359 -15.87 3.74 12.82
N LEU A 360 -15.34 2.91 11.91
CA LEU A 360 -16.14 1.90 11.19
C LEU A 360 -16.78 0.89 12.14
N ARG A 361 -16.07 0.48 13.22
CA ARG A 361 -16.57 -0.43 14.27
C ARG A 361 -17.79 0.16 14.98
N LYS A 362 -17.79 1.47 15.32
CA LYS A 362 -18.92 2.16 15.94
C LYS A 362 -20.21 2.04 15.13
N ALA A 363 -20.10 2.02 13.81
CA ALA A 363 -21.21 1.85 12.88
C ALA A 363 -21.53 0.38 12.54
N GLY A 364 -20.83 -0.59 13.11
CA GLY A 364 -21.01 -2.02 12.81
C GLY A 364 -20.52 -2.40 11.40
N LEU A 365 -19.59 -1.63 10.83
CA LEU A 365 -19.09 -1.79 9.47
C LEU A 365 -17.74 -2.54 9.40
N ILE A 366 -17.27 -3.19 10.46
CA ILE A 366 -16.03 -3.98 10.51
C ILE A 366 -16.32 -5.41 10.95
N HIS A 367 -15.71 -6.36 10.28
CA HIS A 367 -15.65 -7.76 10.71
C HIS A 367 -14.49 -7.92 11.70
N GLU A 368 -14.82 -7.96 13.00
CA GLU A 368 -13.85 -7.96 14.08
C GLU A 368 -13.18 -9.32 14.30
N ASP A 369 -13.77 -10.38 13.80
CA ASP A 369 -13.30 -11.77 13.94
C ASP A 369 -12.19 -12.15 12.96
N CYS A 370 -11.81 -11.27 12.04
CA CYS A 370 -10.71 -11.50 11.10
C CYS A 370 -9.37 -11.52 11.82
N LEU A 371 -8.53 -12.51 11.50
CA LEU A 371 -7.15 -12.61 12.02
C LEU A 371 -6.23 -11.55 11.40
N THR A 372 -5.18 -11.21 12.14
CA THR A 372 -4.13 -10.29 11.69
C THR A 372 -2.74 -10.92 11.76
N SER A 373 -1.76 -10.25 11.18
CA SER A 373 -0.35 -10.60 11.23
C SER A 373 0.27 -10.60 12.64
N THR A 374 -0.44 -10.09 13.65
CA THR A 374 -0.06 -10.23 15.05
C THR A 374 -0.48 -11.57 15.65
N GLY A 375 -1.37 -12.31 14.95
CA GLY A 375 -1.98 -13.54 15.42
C GLY A 375 -3.10 -13.31 16.42
N TYR A 376 -3.63 -12.09 16.49
CA TYR A 376 -4.85 -11.69 17.19
C TYR A 376 -5.91 -11.28 16.17
N SER A 377 -7.17 -11.19 16.59
CA SER A 377 -8.25 -10.67 15.75
C SER A 377 -8.18 -9.14 15.63
N ILE A 378 -8.85 -8.60 14.60
CA ILE A 378 -9.01 -7.15 14.43
C ILE A 378 -9.66 -6.53 15.67
N GLY A 379 -10.70 -7.17 16.23
CA GLY A 379 -11.37 -6.69 17.44
C GLY A 379 -10.40 -6.56 18.62
N GLU A 380 -9.59 -7.61 18.89
CA GLU A 380 -8.58 -7.59 19.95
C GLU A 380 -7.51 -6.52 19.73
N GLU A 381 -7.15 -6.22 18.48
CA GLU A 381 -6.21 -5.12 18.18
C GLU A 381 -6.84 -3.74 18.38
N LEU A 382 -8.10 -3.56 17.98
CA LEU A 382 -8.81 -2.30 18.17
C LEU A 382 -9.09 -1.99 19.63
N ASP A 383 -9.26 -3.01 20.49
CA ASP A 383 -9.44 -2.85 21.95
C ASP A 383 -8.20 -2.25 22.65
N LYS A 384 -7.03 -2.31 22.01
CA LYS A 384 -5.78 -1.71 22.51
C LYS A 384 -5.62 -0.24 22.13
N ILE A 385 -6.51 0.32 21.32
CA ILE A 385 -6.40 1.68 20.77
C ILE A 385 -7.25 2.63 21.62
N ASP A 386 -6.60 3.51 22.36
CA ASP A 386 -7.26 4.53 23.19
C ASP A 386 -7.61 5.81 22.43
N LEU A 387 -6.99 6.01 21.23
CA LEU A 387 -7.20 7.21 20.43
C LEU A 387 -8.59 7.23 19.79
N GLU A 388 -9.15 8.43 19.64
CA GLU A 388 -10.43 8.71 19.00
C GLU A 388 -10.22 9.62 17.77
N ALA A 389 -11.23 9.72 16.91
CA ALA A 389 -11.24 10.62 15.76
C ALA A 389 -10.99 12.07 16.22
N ASP A 390 -10.11 12.79 15.54
CA ASP A 390 -9.69 14.17 15.90
C ASP A 390 -10.67 15.25 15.42
N GLY A 391 -11.65 14.87 14.60
CA GLY A 391 -12.65 15.75 14.01
C GLY A 391 -12.11 16.69 12.92
N LYS A 392 -10.92 16.42 12.38
CA LYS A 392 -10.27 17.20 11.31
C LYS A 392 -9.77 16.29 10.19
N VAL A 393 -8.77 15.46 10.47
CA VAL A 393 -8.26 14.46 9.52
C VAL A 393 -9.20 13.27 9.48
N ILE A 394 -9.61 12.78 10.65
CA ILE A 394 -10.59 11.71 10.81
C ILE A 394 -11.83 12.31 11.48
N TYR A 395 -12.92 12.41 10.72
CA TYR A 395 -14.21 12.84 11.26
C TYR A 395 -14.89 11.70 12.01
N PRO A 396 -15.68 11.97 13.07
CA PRO A 396 -16.57 10.97 13.65
C PRO A 396 -17.52 10.42 12.59
N ILE A 397 -17.76 9.10 12.61
CA ILE A 397 -18.59 8.42 11.59
C ILE A 397 -20.04 8.90 11.60
N GLU A 398 -20.50 9.48 12.71
CA GLU A 398 -21.83 10.10 12.84
C GLU A 398 -21.96 11.39 12.05
N THR A 399 -20.83 12.05 11.75
CA THR A 399 -20.77 13.32 11.00
C THR A 399 -19.78 13.24 9.84
N PRO A 400 -19.98 12.29 8.90
CA PRO A 400 -19.06 12.07 7.81
C PRO A 400 -19.07 13.25 6.81
N ILE A 401 -18.03 13.33 5.99
CA ILE A 401 -17.93 14.30 4.88
C ILE A 401 -19.04 14.02 3.86
N THR A 402 -19.22 12.72 3.51
CA THR A 402 -20.36 12.25 2.69
C THR A 402 -20.91 10.94 3.24
N LYS A 403 -22.19 10.67 3.00
CA LYS A 403 -22.86 9.44 3.45
C LYS A 403 -22.48 8.19 2.63
N THR A 404 -21.90 8.39 1.47
CA THR A 404 -21.40 7.34 0.57
C THR A 404 -19.88 7.48 0.46
N GLY A 405 -19.19 6.43 0.01
CA GLY A 405 -17.74 6.44 -0.11
C GLY A 405 -17.20 7.54 -1.03
N GLY A 406 -15.96 7.94 -0.78
CA GLY A 406 -15.24 8.88 -1.66
C GLY A 406 -14.87 8.29 -3.02
N VAL A 407 -15.17 7.02 -3.24
CA VAL A 407 -15.07 6.28 -4.51
C VAL A 407 -16.38 5.54 -4.71
N VAL A 408 -16.92 5.56 -5.92
CA VAL A 408 -18.22 4.92 -6.23
C VAL A 408 -18.14 4.08 -7.51
N GLY A 409 -18.97 3.03 -7.57
CA GLY A 409 -19.18 2.25 -8.77
C GLY A 409 -20.30 2.82 -9.62
N LEU A 410 -20.13 2.76 -10.92
CA LEU A 410 -21.11 3.17 -11.92
C LEU A 410 -21.41 2.02 -12.88
N THR A 411 -22.61 2.00 -13.45
CA THR A 411 -22.99 1.13 -14.56
C THR A 411 -23.76 1.94 -15.60
N GLY A 412 -23.64 1.57 -16.85
CA GLY A 412 -24.34 2.23 -17.94
C GLY A 412 -24.05 1.57 -19.29
N ASN A 413 -24.64 2.10 -20.36
CA ASN A 413 -24.47 1.56 -21.71
C ASN A 413 -23.02 1.67 -22.26
N ILE A 414 -22.20 2.59 -21.72
CA ILE A 414 -20.77 2.71 -22.07
C ILE A 414 -19.95 1.72 -21.25
N ALA A 415 -20.36 1.42 -20.03
CA ALA A 415 -19.69 0.50 -19.11
C ALA A 415 -20.68 -0.49 -18.49
N PRO A 416 -21.19 -1.46 -19.27
CA PRO A 416 -22.22 -2.39 -18.78
C PRO A 416 -21.70 -3.34 -17.69
N GLU A 417 -20.43 -3.65 -17.69
CA GLU A 417 -19.76 -4.50 -16.69
C GLU A 417 -19.26 -3.73 -15.47
N GLY A 418 -19.49 -2.42 -15.45
CA GLY A 418 -19.11 -1.55 -14.35
C GLY A 418 -17.99 -0.59 -14.69
N ALA A 419 -17.95 0.48 -13.93
CA ALA A 419 -16.90 1.50 -13.91
C ALA A 419 -16.69 1.99 -12.49
N ILE A 420 -15.60 2.66 -12.23
CA ILE A 420 -15.26 3.21 -10.93
C ILE A 420 -14.85 4.68 -11.08
N VAL A 421 -15.33 5.53 -10.20
CA VAL A 421 -15.01 6.96 -10.19
C VAL A 421 -14.70 7.44 -8.78
N LYS A 422 -13.70 8.31 -8.66
CA LYS A 422 -13.41 9.01 -7.42
C LYS A 422 -14.27 10.27 -7.34
N VAL A 423 -15.13 10.34 -6.31
CA VAL A 423 -16.02 11.48 -6.05
C VAL A 423 -15.55 12.33 -4.86
N ALA A 424 -14.56 11.87 -4.12
CA ALA A 424 -13.93 12.64 -3.05
C ALA A 424 -13.38 13.97 -3.61
N GLY A 425 -13.82 15.11 -3.05
CA GLY A 425 -13.47 16.44 -3.52
C GLY A 425 -14.26 16.93 -4.75
N MET A 426 -15.17 16.13 -5.31
CA MET A 426 -16.02 16.54 -6.42
C MET A 426 -17.24 17.31 -5.89
N GLU A 427 -17.45 18.54 -6.39
CA GLU A 427 -18.62 19.33 -6.05
C GLU A 427 -19.91 18.70 -6.60
N ALA A 428 -21.01 18.80 -5.86
CA ALA A 428 -22.29 18.16 -6.20
C ALA A 428 -22.80 18.56 -7.60
N GLN A 429 -22.54 19.77 -8.06
CA GLN A 429 -22.93 20.25 -9.40
C GLN A 429 -22.20 19.53 -10.55
N HIS A 430 -21.04 18.93 -10.29
CA HIS A 430 -20.25 18.19 -11.28
C HIS A 430 -20.54 16.68 -11.30
N GLN A 431 -21.41 16.20 -10.40
CA GLN A 431 -21.76 14.76 -10.36
C GLN A 431 -22.73 14.35 -11.47
N ILE A 432 -23.44 15.31 -12.07
CA ILE A 432 -24.30 15.08 -13.23
C ILE A 432 -23.88 16.06 -14.33
N PHE A 433 -23.48 15.50 -15.47
CA PHE A 433 -23.04 16.31 -16.61
C PHE A 433 -23.58 15.73 -17.92
N THR A 434 -23.92 16.62 -18.86
CA THR A 434 -24.36 16.23 -20.21
C THR A 434 -23.69 17.16 -21.21
N GLY A 435 -23.03 16.58 -22.21
CA GLY A 435 -22.33 17.33 -23.24
C GLY A 435 -22.03 16.50 -24.49
N PRO A 436 -21.59 17.13 -25.58
CA PRO A 436 -21.10 16.43 -26.76
C PRO A 436 -19.92 15.53 -26.44
N ALA A 437 -19.89 14.30 -26.95
CA ALA A 437 -18.74 13.41 -26.77
C ALA A 437 -17.66 13.69 -27.80
N ARG A 438 -16.44 13.97 -27.35
CA ARG A 438 -15.23 13.94 -28.17
C ARG A 438 -14.47 12.65 -27.92
N ILE A 439 -14.29 11.87 -28.98
CA ILE A 439 -13.70 10.53 -28.88
C ILE A 439 -12.27 10.60 -29.38
N TYR A 440 -11.36 10.07 -28.55
CA TYR A 440 -9.94 9.91 -28.83
C TYR A 440 -9.56 8.43 -28.78
N GLU A 441 -8.66 8.01 -29.68
CA GLU A 441 -8.26 6.61 -29.78
C GLU A 441 -7.11 6.26 -28.80
N CYS A 442 -6.44 7.27 -28.23
CA CYS A 442 -5.38 7.12 -27.23
C CYS A 442 -5.26 8.37 -26.34
N GLU A 443 -4.55 8.23 -25.21
CA GLU A 443 -4.27 9.33 -24.29
C GLU A 443 -3.53 10.50 -24.95
N GLN A 444 -2.57 10.21 -25.83
CA GLN A 444 -1.74 11.21 -26.49
C GLN A 444 -2.58 12.18 -27.35
N ASP A 445 -3.53 11.66 -28.12
CA ASP A 445 -4.43 12.48 -28.94
C ASP A 445 -5.30 13.40 -28.07
N ALA A 446 -5.80 12.88 -26.95
CA ALA A 446 -6.59 13.66 -25.99
C ALA A 446 -5.74 14.75 -25.33
N PHE A 447 -4.51 14.41 -24.93
CA PHE A 447 -3.56 15.37 -24.33
C PHE A 447 -3.19 16.49 -25.31
N GLU A 448 -2.93 16.16 -26.58
CA GLU A 448 -2.66 17.14 -27.64
C GLU A 448 -3.87 18.08 -27.84
N ALA A 449 -5.08 17.54 -27.82
CA ALA A 449 -6.29 18.33 -27.92
C ALA A 449 -6.44 19.33 -26.76
N VAL A 450 -6.10 18.90 -25.52
CA VAL A 450 -6.11 19.78 -24.35
C VAL A 450 -5.06 20.87 -24.47
N GLN A 451 -3.81 20.52 -24.82
CA GLN A 451 -2.73 21.49 -25.00
C GLN A 451 -3.03 22.54 -26.04
N ASN A 452 -3.56 22.12 -27.20
CA ASN A 452 -3.88 23.00 -28.31
C ASN A 452 -5.28 23.65 -28.19
N ARG A 453 -6.03 23.34 -27.14
CA ARG A 453 -7.41 23.83 -26.89
C ARG A 453 -8.32 23.62 -28.11
N THR A 454 -8.26 22.44 -28.73
CA THR A 454 -9.06 22.05 -29.90
C THR A 454 -10.39 21.41 -29.50
N TYR A 455 -10.97 21.81 -28.39
CA TYR A 455 -12.26 21.37 -27.86
C TYR A 455 -13.13 22.58 -27.50
N ASP A 456 -14.42 22.37 -27.34
CA ASP A 456 -15.35 23.38 -26.91
C ASP A 456 -15.70 23.20 -25.42
N GLU A 457 -16.05 24.31 -24.73
CA GLU A 457 -16.55 24.22 -23.36
C GLU A 457 -17.83 23.38 -23.30
N GLY A 458 -17.86 22.41 -22.40
CA GLY A 458 -18.96 21.47 -22.25
C GLY A 458 -18.76 20.13 -23.00
N ASP A 459 -17.66 19.95 -23.70
CA ASP A 459 -17.34 18.66 -24.31
C ASP A 459 -17.00 17.59 -23.25
N VAL A 460 -17.42 16.34 -23.52
CA VAL A 460 -17.05 15.16 -22.73
C VAL A 460 -15.99 14.38 -23.46
N PHE A 461 -14.79 14.28 -22.89
CA PHE A 461 -13.70 13.49 -23.49
C PHE A 461 -13.89 12.01 -23.22
N VAL A 462 -13.87 11.22 -24.27
CA VAL A 462 -13.94 9.76 -24.24
C VAL A 462 -12.65 9.22 -24.87
N ILE A 463 -11.78 8.65 -24.06
CA ILE A 463 -10.53 8.03 -24.52
C ILE A 463 -10.77 6.53 -24.61
N ARG A 464 -10.55 5.94 -25.79
CA ARG A 464 -10.76 4.51 -26.04
C ARG A 464 -9.43 3.77 -26.05
N ASN A 465 -9.51 2.44 -25.98
CA ASN A 465 -8.37 1.53 -26.13
C ASN A 465 -7.26 1.70 -25.06
N GLU A 466 -7.51 2.46 -24.03
CA GLU A 466 -6.64 2.62 -22.87
C GLU A 466 -7.17 1.72 -21.74
N GLY A 467 -6.49 0.65 -21.45
CA GLY A 467 -6.87 -0.30 -20.42
C GLY A 467 -5.66 -0.92 -19.76
N PRO A 468 -5.86 -1.93 -18.88
CA PRO A 468 -4.77 -2.59 -18.18
C PRO A 468 -3.71 -3.23 -19.08
N SER A 469 -4.09 -3.58 -20.29
CA SER A 469 -3.20 -4.12 -21.33
C SER A 469 -2.80 -3.08 -22.38
N GLY A 470 -3.19 -1.87 -22.15
CA GLY A 470 -3.19 -0.67 -23.00
C GLY A 470 -1.99 -0.15 -23.66
#